data_d5a4ecf3e17935e0602f6c0489f4940a
#
_entry.id   d5a4ecf3e17935e0602f6c0489f4940a
#
_cell.length_a   1.000
_cell.length_b   1.000
_cell.length_c   1.000
_cell.angle_alpha   90.00
_cell.angle_beta   90.00
_cell.angle_gamma   90.00
#
_symmetry.space_group_name_H-M   'P 1'
#
loop_
_entity.id
_entity.type
_entity.pdbx_description
1 polymer ?
#
loop_
_entity_poly.entity_id
_entity_poly.type
_entity_poly.pdbx_seq_one_letter_code
_entity_poly.pdbx_strand_id
1 'polypeptide(L)'
;GYLNEQGQLVIHSKSIGLHLHALMIAPGLGVKFPEELVMVQNTTGGTFGYKFSPTMEALIGVAVLATGRPCHLRYNYQQQQQYTGKRSPFWTKVRMAANKKTGKIVAMETDWTCDHGPYSEFGDLLTLRGAQFIGAGYGIPNIRGDGRTVATNHAWGAAFRGYGGPESEFPSEVLMDELAEKLGMDPFDLRELNCYKEGDTTPTGQKPEVMNLPTMFKALRPKYEAAKAKAKAEST
;
A
#
# COMPACT_ATOMS: atom_id res chain seq x y z
N GLY A 1 -14.10 17.09 -19.90
CA GLY A 1 -15.41 16.51 -20.07
C GLY A 1 -16.32 17.37 -20.90
N TYR A 2 -17.36 16.83 -21.46
CA TYR A 2 -18.36 17.52 -22.29
C TYR A 2 -19.62 16.65 -22.41
N LEU A 3 -20.72 17.25 -22.92
CA LEU A 3 -21.90 16.51 -23.36
C LEU A 3 -21.74 16.16 -24.85
N ASN A 4 -21.92 14.90 -25.21
CA ASN A 4 -21.89 14.48 -26.60
C ASN A 4 -23.25 14.76 -27.30
N GLU A 5 -23.35 14.44 -28.60
CA GLU A 5 -24.56 14.66 -29.41
C GLU A 5 -25.79 13.86 -28.90
N GLN A 6 -25.55 12.76 -28.19
CA GLN A 6 -26.57 11.94 -27.55
C GLN A 6 -26.97 12.43 -26.15
N GLY A 7 -26.39 13.54 -25.69
CA GLY A 7 -26.63 14.11 -24.37
C GLY A 7 -25.91 13.38 -23.22
N GLN A 8 -25.03 12.43 -23.52
CA GLN A 8 -24.26 11.72 -22.50
C GLN A 8 -23.11 12.57 -21.99
N LEU A 9 -22.83 12.51 -20.69
CA LEU A 9 -21.65 13.09 -20.07
C LEU A 9 -20.42 12.25 -20.43
N VAL A 10 -19.51 12.84 -21.18
CA VAL A 10 -18.22 12.21 -21.52
C VAL A 10 -17.13 12.80 -20.66
N ILE A 11 -16.38 11.96 -19.94
CA ILE A 11 -15.26 12.37 -19.10
C ILE A 11 -13.98 11.66 -19.56
N HIS A 12 -12.99 12.45 -19.99
CA HIS A 12 -11.66 11.98 -20.26
C HIS A 12 -10.85 11.89 -18.96
N SER A 13 -10.46 10.68 -18.61
CA SER A 13 -9.87 10.36 -17.30
C SER A 13 -8.46 9.78 -17.42
N LYS A 14 -7.68 10.03 -16.40
CA LYS A 14 -6.38 9.38 -16.13
C LYS A 14 -6.50 8.00 -15.48
N SER A 15 -7.71 7.55 -15.24
CA SER A 15 -8.04 6.34 -14.48
C SER A 15 -7.36 5.08 -15.02
N ILE A 16 -7.02 4.17 -14.13
CA ILE A 16 -6.67 2.77 -14.46
C ILE A 16 -7.83 1.79 -14.20
N GLY A 17 -8.98 2.30 -13.77
CA GLY A 17 -10.19 1.54 -13.48
C GLY A 17 -11.45 2.31 -13.90
N LEU A 18 -11.64 2.55 -15.21
CA LEU A 18 -12.72 3.39 -15.74
C LEU A 18 -14.11 2.99 -15.24
N HIS A 19 -14.43 1.70 -15.28
CA HIS A 19 -15.73 1.21 -14.84
C HIS A 19 -15.96 1.45 -13.35
N LEU A 20 -14.93 1.23 -12.53
CA LEU A 20 -15.00 1.48 -11.10
C LEU A 20 -15.21 2.98 -10.82
N HIS A 21 -14.47 3.85 -11.51
CA HIS A 21 -14.67 5.30 -11.37
C HIS A 21 -16.06 5.72 -11.80
N ALA A 22 -16.59 5.19 -12.91
CA ALA A 22 -17.96 5.47 -13.34
C ALA A 22 -18.98 5.08 -12.26
N LEU A 23 -18.86 3.88 -11.70
CA LEU A 23 -19.73 3.40 -10.61
C LEU A 23 -19.65 4.26 -9.35
N MET A 24 -18.46 4.79 -9.03
CA MET A 24 -18.25 5.63 -7.85
C MET A 24 -18.83 7.05 -8.02
N ILE A 25 -18.71 7.64 -9.21
CA ILE A 25 -19.10 9.04 -9.44
C ILE A 25 -20.52 9.21 -9.95
N ALA A 26 -21.07 8.26 -10.70
CA ALA A 26 -22.37 8.36 -11.32
C ALA A 26 -23.51 8.70 -10.34
N PRO A 27 -23.62 8.04 -9.16
CA PRO A 27 -24.65 8.37 -8.18
C PRO A 27 -24.55 9.80 -7.66
N GLY A 28 -23.35 10.29 -7.40
CA GLY A 28 -23.10 11.66 -6.93
C GLY A 28 -23.38 12.73 -7.98
N LEU A 29 -23.28 12.38 -9.27
CA LEU A 29 -23.60 13.25 -10.40
C LEU A 29 -25.09 13.18 -10.80
N GLY A 30 -25.85 12.24 -10.25
CA GLY A 30 -27.25 12.02 -10.62
C GLY A 30 -27.43 11.47 -12.04
N VAL A 31 -26.43 10.77 -12.59
CA VAL A 31 -26.45 10.18 -13.93
C VAL A 31 -26.44 8.65 -13.85
N LYS A 32 -27.03 8.00 -14.85
CA LYS A 32 -27.02 6.54 -14.97
C LYS A 32 -25.79 6.05 -15.74
N PHE A 33 -25.15 5.02 -15.22
CA PHE A 33 -24.07 4.34 -15.91
C PHE A 33 -24.54 2.92 -16.34
N PRO A 34 -24.35 2.50 -17.60
CA PRO A 34 -23.54 3.17 -18.65
C PRO A 34 -24.30 4.12 -19.59
N GLU A 35 -25.61 4.33 -19.39
CA GLU A 35 -26.49 4.98 -20.36
C GLU A 35 -26.19 6.47 -20.55
N GLU A 36 -25.87 7.19 -19.46
CA GLU A 36 -25.72 8.65 -19.45
C GLU A 36 -24.28 9.10 -19.16
N LEU A 37 -23.38 8.18 -18.80
CA LEU A 37 -21.97 8.46 -18.49
C LEU A 37 -21.03 7.62 -19.33
N VAL A 38 -20.14 8.27 -20.06
CA VAL A 38 -19.07 7.65 -20.83
C VAL A 38 -17.71 8.07 -20.27
N MET A 39 -16.91 7.10 -19.86
CA MET A 39 -15.54 7.33 -19.39
C MET A 39 -14.55 6.97 -20.49
N VAL A 40 -13.67 7.90 -20.85
CA VAL A 40 -12.65 7.72 -21.87
C VAL A 40 -11.27 7.73 -21.18
N GLN A 41 -10.48 6.68 -21.39
CA GLN A 41 -9.13 6.63 -20.85
C GLN A 41 -8.17 7.45 -21.70
N ASN A 42 -7.52 8.42 -21.09
CA ASN A 42 -6.36 9.09 -21.67
C ASN A 42 -5.10 8.26 -21.49
N THR A 43 -4.05 8.58 -22.24
CA THR A 43 -2.73 8.01 -22.04
C THR A 43 -2.33 8.17 -20.56
N THR A 44 -2.08 7.04 -19.90
CA THR A 44 -1.78 6.99 -18.48
C THR A 44 -0.30 6.71 -18.29
N GLY A 45 0.45 7.66 -17.71
CA GLY A 45 1.80 7.42 -17.22
C GLY A 45 1.79 6.58 -15.94
N GLY A 46 2.79 6.69 -15.09
CA GLY A 46 2.81 5.99 -13.81
C GLY A 46 1.57 6.27 -12.96
N THR A 47 1.03 5.26 -12.33
CA THR A 47 -0.19 5.38 -11.49
C THR A 47 0.14 5.43 -10.01
N PHE A 48 1.11 4.64 -9.58
CA PHE A 48 1.53 4.45 -8.19
C PHE A 48 0.36 4.14 -7.22
N GLY A 49 -0.79 3.74 -7.75
CA GLY A 49 -2.02 3.41 -7.04
C GLY A 49 -3.04 4.55 -7.01
N TYR A 50 -2.64 5.81 -6.86
CA TYR A 50 -3.59 6.89 -6.65
C TYR A 50 -4.56 7.14 -7.82
N LYS A 51 -4.20 6.76 -9.05
CA LYS A 51 -5.09 6.85 -10.22
C LYS A 51 -6.17 5.75 -10.24
N PHE A 52 -6.20 4.93 -9.21
CA PHE A 52 -7.29 3.98 -8.97
C PHE A 52 -8.52 4.68 -8.40
N SER A 53 -8.36 5.89 -7.88
CA SER A 53 -9.41 6.72 -7.27
C SER A 53 -9.84 7.87 -8.17
N PRO A 54 -11.14 8.17 -8.26
CA PRO A 54 -11.61 9.36 -8.94
C PRO A 54 -11.20 10.60 -8.11
N THR A 55 -10.37 11.46 -8.69
CA THR A 55 -9.88 12.67 -7.99
C THR A 55 -10.43 13.98 -8.56
N MET A 56 -10.65 14.02 -9.87
CA MET A 56 -11.10 15.21 -10.60
C MET A 56 -12.36 14.94 -11.43
N GLU A 57 -12.64 13.69 -11.68
CA GLU A 57 -13.68 13.24 -12.60
C GLU A 57 -15.08 13.73 -12.19
N ALA A 58 -15.39 13.61 -10.89
CA ALA A 58 -16.66 14.11 -10.36
C ALA A 58 -16.77 15.64 -10.48
N LEU A 59 -15.70 16.38 -10.18
CA LEU A 59 -15.66 17.84 -10.30
C LEU A 59 -15.87 18.29 -11.75
N ILE A 60 -15.24 17.61 -12.70
CA ILE A 60 -15.44 17.86 -14.14
C ILE A 60 -16.88 17.57 -14.50
N GLY A 61 -17.44 16.46 -14.04
CA GLY A 61 -18.84 16.09 -14.28
C GLY A 61 -19.81 17.17 -13.79
N VAL A 62 -19.66 17.63 -12.55
CA VAL A 62 -20.46 18.72 -11.99
C VAL A 62 -20.35 20.00 -12.84
N ALA A 63 -19.13 20.38 -13.22
CA ALA A 63 -18.90 21.60 -14.01
C ALA A 63 -19.57 21.51 -15.39
N VAL A 64 -19.47 20.37 -16.07
CA VAL A 64 -20.13 20.16 -17.38
C VAL A 64 -21.65 20.19 -17.25
N LEU A 65 -22.20 19.47 -16.28
CA LEU A 65 -23.67 19.41 -16.09
C LEU A 65 -24.24 20.76 -15.68
N ALA A 66 -23.54 21.53 -14.84
CA ALA A 66 -24.01 22.86 -14.41
C ALA A 66 -23.90 23.93 -15.48
N THR A 67 -22.93 23.83 -16.39
CA THR A 67 -22.67 24.89 -17.39
C THR A 67 -23.21 24.55 -18.79
N GLY A 68 -23.44 23.28 -19.07
CA GLY A 68 -23.71 22.76 -20.42
C GLY A 68 -22.54 22.93 -21.41
N ARG A 69 -21.33 23.20 -20.92
CA ARG A 69 -20.15 23.50 -21.74
C ARG A 69 -19.04 22.51 -21.50
N PRO A 70 -18.15 22.29 -22.50
CA PRO A 70 -16.92 21.55 -22.28
C PRO A 70 -16.08 22.18 -21.16
N CYS A 71 -15.60 21.33 -20.24
CA CYS A 71 -14.79 21.75 -19.10
C CYS A 71 -13.47 20.98 -19.07
N HIS A 72 -12.41 21.65 -18.65
CA HIS A 72 -11.09 21.08 -18.46
C HIS A 72 -10.54 21.49 -17.09
N LEU A 73 -10.06 20.52 -16.32
CA LEU A 73 -9.42 20.74 -15.02
C LEU A 73 -7.99 20.23 -15.05
N ARG A 74 -7.06 21.09 -14.69
CA ARG A 74 -5.64 20.75 -14.55
C ARG A 74 -5.11 21.28 -13.22
N TYR A 75 -4.65 20.38 -12.37
CA TYR A 75 -3.97 20.76 -11.14
C TYR A 75 -2.51 21.15 -11.44
N ASN A 76 -2.04 22.23 -10.83
CA ASN A 76 -0.62 22.53 -10.70
C ASN A 76 0.00 21.63 -9.61
N TYR A 77 1.33 21.70 -9.43
CA TYR A 77 2.02 20.84 -8.46
C TYR A 77 1.52 21.03 -7.03
N GLN A 78 1.31 22.28 -6.60
CA GLN A 78 0.81 22.61 -5.27
C GLN A 78 -0.59 22.03 -5.05
N GLN A 79 -1.49 22.19 -6.01
CA GLN A 79 -2.83 21.62 -5.95
C GLN A 79 -2.81 20.08 -5.93
N GLN A 80 -1.89 19.46 -6.67
CA GLN A 80 -1.66 18.02 -6.60
C GLN A 80 -1.30 17.58 -5.18
N GLN A 81 -0.43 18.33 -4.49
CA GLN A 81 -0.05 18.02 -3.11
C GLN A 81 -1.19 18.22 -2.11
N GLN A 82 -2.08 19.17 -2.36
CA GLN A 82 -3.17 19.52 -1.45
C GLN A 82 -4.43 18.67 -1.67
N TYR A 83 -4.79 18.36 -2.91
CA TYR A 83 -6.11 17.83 -3.26
C TYR A 83 -6.11 16.39 -3.76
N THR A 84 -4.97 15.72 -3.83
CA THR A 84 -4.93 14.29 -4.18
C THR A 84 -4.71 13.42 -2.95
N GLY A 85 -5.17 12.18 -3.01
CA GLY A 85 -5.00 11.23 -1.93
C GLY A 85 -3.52 10.95 -1.61
N LYS A 86 -3.25 10.64 -0.36
CA LYS A 86 -1.92 10.41 0.20
C LYS A 86 -1.81 8.97 0.69
N ARG A 87 -0.57 8.54 1.00
CA ARG A 87 -0.37 7.33 1.78
C ARG A 87 -0.99 7.51 3.16
N SER A 88 -1.85 6.58 3.54
CA SER A 88 -2.49 6.62 4.86
C SER A 88 -1.44 6.45 5.96
N PRO A 89 -1.42 7.27 7.01
CA PRO A 89 -0.62 7.01 8.20
C PRO A 89 -1.07 5.73 8.91
N PHE A 90 -0.08 5.00 9.43
CA PHE A 90 -0.31 3.85 10.29
C PHE A 90 0.32 4.09 11.66
N TRP A 91 -0.45 3.87 12.71
CA TRP A 91 0.07 3.74 14.06
C TRP A 91 0.10 2.27 14.41
N THR A 92 1.28 1.76 14.69
CA THR A 92 1.48 0.32 14.87
C THR A 92 2.18 0.03 16.19
N LYS A 93 1.63 -0.90 16.96
CA LYS A 93 2.29 -1.51 18.11
C LYS A 93 2.62 -2.94 17.76
N VAL A 94 3.89 -3.31 17.84
CA VAL A 94 4.35 -4.65 17.49
C VAL A 94 5.14 -5.24 18.65
N ARG A 95 4.91 -6.52 18.91
CA ARG A 95 5.71 -7.34 19.81
C ARG A 95 6.17 -8.57 19.07
N MET A 96 7.44 -8.93 19.19
CA MET A 96 8.04 -10.11 18.59
C MET A 96 8.79 -10.89 19.65
N ALA A 97 8.65 -12.21 19.62
CA ALA A 97 9.36 -13.12 20.51
C ALA A 97 10.23 -14.07 19.72
N ALA A 98 11.47 -14.24 20.19
CA ALA A 98 12.41 -15.21 19.63
C ALA A 98 13.04 -16.10 20.71
N ASN A 99 13.47 -17.28 20.31
CA ASN A 99 14.23 -18.16 21.16
C ASN A 99 15.66 -17.59 21.33
N LYS A 100 16.04 -17.26 22.57
CA LYS A 100 17.34 -16.64 22.90
C LYS A 100 18.56 -17.46 22.47
N LYS A 101 18.43 -18.78 22.40
CA LYS A 101 19.58 -19.67 22.05
C LYS A 101 19.73 -19.83 20.54
N THR A 102 18.63 -19.81 19.80
CA THR A 102 18.62 -20.14 18.38
C THR A 102 18.37 -18.93 17.45
N GLY A 103 17.86 -17.83 17.98
CA GLY A 103 17.41 -16.69 17.17
C GLY A 103 16.09 -16.93 16.40
N LYS A 104 15.48 -18.12 16.50
CA LYS A 104 14.21 -18.41 15.82
C LYS A 104 13.08 -17.59 16.40
N ILE A 105 12.36 -16.89 15.53
CA ILE A 105 11.12 -16.18 15.90
C ILE A 105 10.06 -17.23 16.18
N VAL A 106 9.34 -17.06 17.28
CA VAL A 106 8.31 -18.00 17.75
C VAL A 106 6.91 -17.40 17.75
N ALA A 107 6.80 -16.09 17.89
CA ALA A 107 5.50 -15.40 17.88
C ALA A 107 5.64 -13.91 17.52
N MET A 108 4.57 -13.36 16.99
CA MET A 108 4.41 -11.92 16.73
C MET A 108 2.98 -11.49 17.05
N GLU A 109 2.86 -10.37 17.69
CA GLU A 109 1.58 -9.70 17.95
C GLU A 109 1.66 -8.26 17.44
N THR A 110 0.64 -7.82 16.71
CA THR A 110 0.58 -6.47 16.17
C THR A 110 -0.82 -5.89 16.30
N ASP A 111 -0.90 -4.63 16.68
CA ASP A 111 -2.12 -3.81 16.66
C ASP A 111 -1.83 -2.58 15.83
N TRP A 112 -2.67 -2.29 14.82
CA TRP A 112 -2.46 -1.12 13.98
C TRP A 112 -3.76 -0.37 13.71
N THR A 113 -3.61 0.93 13.57
CA THR A 113 -4.67 1.85 13.17
C THR A 113 -4.26 2.54 11.88
N CYS A 114 -5.07 2.40 10.84
CA CYS A 114 -4.94 3.09 9.57
C CYS A 114 -5.82 4.34 9.59
N ASP A 115 -5.21 5.52 9.47
CA ASP A 115 -5.94 6.77 9.28
C ASP A 115 -6.18 7.00 7.78
N HIS A 116 -7.44 6.90 7.37
CA HIS A 116 -7.79 7.04 5.96
C HIS A 116 -8.38 8.43 5.62
N GLY A 117 -8.36 9.33 6.58
CA GLY A 117 -8.94 10.67 6.41
C GLY A 117 -10.48 10.64 6.40
N PRO A 118 -11.13 11.62 5.77
CA PRO A 118 -12.59 11.78 5.86
C PRO A 118 -13.40 10.83 4.98
N TYR A 119 -12.77 10.16 4.02
CA TYR A 119 -13.44 9.32 3.03
C TYR A 119 -12.91 7.89 3.07
N SER A 120 -13.81 6.91 3.19
CA SER A 120 -13.46 5.49 3.22
C SER A 120 -13.55 4.88 1.83
N GLU A 121 -12.69 5.32 0.91
CA GLU A 121 -12.68 4.80 -0.45
C GLU A 121 -12.20 3.32 -0.50
N PHE A 122 -10.97 3.08 -0.05
CA PHE A 122 -10.36 1.75 0.03
C PHE A 122 -9.65 1.52 1.37
N GLY A 123 -10.03 2.27 2.42
CA GLY A 123 -9.39 2.22 3.72
C GLY A 123 -9.46 0.84 4.37
N ASP A 124 -10.61 0.20 4.28
CA ASP A 124 -10.80 -1.13 4.85
C ASP A 124 -9.96 -2.19 4.12
N LEU A 125 -9.88 -2.10 2.78
CA LEU A 125 -9.00 -2.95 1.99
C LEU A 125 -7.53 -2.69 2.28
N LEU A 126 -7.14 -1.43 2.54
CA LEU A 126 -5.78 -1.08 2.93
C LEU A 126 -5.40 -1.72 4.28
N THR A 127 -6.30 -1.65 5.26
CA THR A 127 -6.14 -2.29 6.56
C THR A 127 -6.04 -3.81 6.43
N LEU A 128 -6.89 -4.42 5.60
CA LEU A 128 -6.83 -5.86 5.30
C LEU A 128 -5.52 -6.26 4.60
N ARG A 129 -5.04 -5.44 3.67
CA ARG A 129 -3.73 -5.66 3.03
C ARG A 129 -2.59 -5.57 4.06
N GLY A 130 -2.69 -4.66 5.02
CA GLY A 130 -1.78 -4.62 6.16
C GLY A 130 -1.67 -5.98 6.85
N ALA A 131 -2.80 -6.64 7.12
CA ALA A 131 -2.83 -7.98 7.73
C ALA A 131 -2.08 -9.05 6.94
N GLN A 132 -2.02 -8.94 5.61
CA GLN A 132 -1.30 -9.89 4.76
C GLN A 132 0.22 -9.78 4.89
N PHE A 133 0.74 -8.60 5.28
CA PHE A 133 2.17 -8.27 5.27
C PHE A 133 2.79 -8.06 6.65
N ILE A 134 2.02 -8.20 7.74
CA ILE A 134 2.51 -7.96 9.11
C ILE A 134 3.70 -8.84 9.50
N GLY A 135 3.85 -10.00 8.90
CA GLY A 135 4.99 -10.91 9.11
C GLY A 135 6.20 -10.59 8.23
N ALA A 136 6.09 -9.57 7.36
CA ALA A 136 7.10 -9.29 6.32
C ALA A 136 7.47 -10.56 5.53
N GLY A 137 8.76 -10.79 5.30
CA GLY A 137 9.28 -11.97 4.61
C GLY A 137 9.60 -13.18 5.51
N TYR A 138 9.00 -13.28 6.71
CA TYR A 138 9.43 -14.24 7.73
C TYR A 138 8.39 -15.33 8.03
N GLY A 139 8.87 -16.55 8.18
CA GLY A 139 8.08 -17.71 8.61
C GLY A 139 7.85 -17.68 10.12
N ILE A 140 6.82 -17.00 10.58
CA ILE A 140 6.46 -16.84 11.98
C ILE A 140 5.32 -17.80 12.31
N PRO A 141 5.53 -18.79 13.20
CA PRO A 141 4.54 -19.86 13.42
C PRO A 141 3.29 -19.38 14.15
N ASN A 142 3.36 -18.32 14.95
CA ASN A 142 2.24 -17.78 15.70
C ASN A 142 2.14 -16.27 15.47
N ILE A 143 1.14 -15.85 14.73
CA ILE A 143 0.86 -14.44 14.45
C ILE A 143 -0.55 -14.09 14.92
N ARG A 144 -0.66 -12.97 15.64
CA ARG A 144 -1.92 -12.30 15.92
C ARG A 144 -1.83 -10.84 15.45
N GLY A 145 -2.87 -10.38 14.77
CA GLY A 145 -2.97 -8.99 14.33
C GLY A 145 -4.39 -8.46 14.46
N ASP A 146 -4.51 -7.27 15.07
CA ASP A 146 -5.75 -6.52 15.17
C ASP A 146 -5.57 -5.19 14.44
N GLY A 147 -6.31 -5.00 13.33
CA GLY A 147 -6.24 -3.81 12.49
C GLY A 147 -7.58 -3.07 12.44
N ARG A 148 -7.51 -1.76 12.41
CA ARG A 148 -8.69 -0.89 12.27
C ARG A 148 -8.44 0.27 11.34
N THR A 149 -9.47 0.65 10.59
CA THR A 149 -9.52 1.89 9.82
C THR A 149 -10.27 2.95 10.62
N VAL A 150 -9.74 4.17 10.65
CA VAL A 150 -10.40 5.30 11.28
C VAL A 150 -10.59 6.44 10.30
N ALA A 151 -11.72 7.12 10.39
CA ALA A 151 -11.98 8.36 9.69
C ALA A 151 -11.51 9.54 10.54
N THR A 152 -10.83 10.49 9.92
CA THR A 152 -10.31 11.70 10.56
C THR A 152 -10.44 12.91 9.63
N ASN A 153 -10.04 14.08 10.12
CA ASN A 153 -9.96 15.32 9.31
C ASN A 153 -8.59 15.49 8.61
N HIS A 154 -7.76 14.47 8.58
CA HIS A 154 -6.52 14.51 7.81
C HIS A 154 -6.78 14.49 6.29
N ALA A 155 -5.74 14.74 5.49
CA ALA A 155 -5.82 14.50 4.05
C ALA A 155 -6.26 13.05 3.78
N TRP A 156 -7.19 12.88 2.85
CA TRP A 156 -7.74 11.55 2.58
C TRP A 156 -6.68 10.58 2.05
N GLY A 157 -6.79 9.35 2.51
CA GLY A 157 -5.96 8.25 2.07
C GLY A 157 -6.33 7.78 0.67
N ALA A 158 -5.37 7.26 -0.05
CA ALA A 158 -5.57 6.61 -1.33
C ALA A 158 -4.66 5.40 -1.46
N ALA A 159 -4.96 4.54 -2.41
CA ALA A 159 -4.02 3.51 -2.79
C ALA A 159 -2.68 4.13 -3.19
N PHE A 160 -1.60 3.72 -2.55
CA PHE A 160 -0.26 4.18 -2.87
C PHE A 160 0.72 3.01 -2.86
N ARG A 161 1.72 3.08 -3.71
CA ARG A 161 2.76 2.07 -4.01
C ARG A 161 3.06 1.13 -2.85
N GLY A 162 2.76 -0.17 -3.03
CA GLY A 162 2.86 -1.22 -2.01
C GLY A 162 1.58 -1.48 -1.22
N TYR A 163 0.64 -0.52 -1.17
CA TYR A 163 -0.73 -0.62 -0.64
C TYR A 163 -0.85 -1.47 0.63
N GLY A 164 -0.36 -0.94 1.74
CA GLY A 164 -0.34 -1.60 3.05
C GLY A 164 0.94 -2.39 3.34
N GLY A 165 1.68 -2.82 2.34
CA GLY A 165 2.96 -3.51 2.52
C GLY A 165 3.98 -2.65 3.27
N PRO A 166 4.39 -1.49 2.74
CA PRO A 166 5.40 -0.65 3.42
C PRO A 166 5.01 -0.27 4.84
N GLU A 167 3.72 0.00 5.08
CA GLU A 167 3.21 0.39 6.39
C GLU A 167 3.29 -0.74 7.42
N SER A 168 3.13 -1.98 6.95
CA SER A 168 3.16 -3.18 7.82
C SER A 168 4.56 -3.77 7.96
N GLU A 169 5.35 -3.75 6.90
CA GLU A 169 6.70 -4.30 6.88
C GLU A 169 7.68 -3.43 7.67
N PHE A 170 7.53 -2.11 7.60
CA PHE A 170 8.44 -1.19 8.29
C PHE A 170 8.59 -1.48 9.79
N PRO A 171 7.51 -1.56 10.60
CA PRO A 171 7.65 -1.88 12.01
C PRO A 171 8.21 -3.29 12.26
N SER A 172 7.91 -4.25 11.39
CA SER A 172 8.45 -5.61 11.51
C SER A 172 9.96 -5.63 11.26
N GLU A 173 10.43 -4.89 10.26
CA GLU A 173 11.86 -4.80 9.94
C GLU A 173 12.67 -4.02 10.99
N VAL A 174 12.07 -2.96 11.58
CA VAL A 174 12.68 -2.26 12.72
C VAL A 174 12.87 -3.21 13.91
N LEU A 175 11.84 -4.01 14.21
CA LEU A 175 11.94 -5.01 15.29
C LEU A 175 12.96 -6.12 15.00
N MET A 176 13.17 -6.48 13.74
CA MET A 176 14.23 -7.44 13.38
C MET A 176 15.61 -6.92 13.69
N ASP A 177 15.87 -5.63 13.47
CA ASP A 177 17.14 -5.00 13.84
C ASP A 177 17.32 -4.93 15.35
N GLU A 178 16.30 -4.47 16.08
CA GLU A 178 16.33 -4.45 17.56
C GLU A 178 16.49 -5.85 18.16
N LEU A 179 15.86 -6.85 17.57
CA LEU A 179 15.96 -8.23 18.01
C LEU A 179 17.36 -8.81 17.76
N ALA A 180 17.97 -8.50 16.61
CA ALA A 180 19.33 -8.89 16.28
C ALA A 180 20.31 -8.32 17.31
N GLU A 181 20.19 -7.03 17.65
CA GLU A 181 20.99 -6.36 18.66
C GLU A 181 20.84 -7.06 20.04
N LYS A 182 19.60 -7.28 20.49
CA LYS A 182 19.30 -7.95 21.78
C LYS A 182 19.83 -9.39 21.86
N LEU A 183 19.91 -10.09 20.73
CA LEU A 183 20.41 -11.45 20.63
C LEU A 183 21.93 -11.51 20.42
N GLY A 184 22.57 -10.36 20.13
CA GLY A 184 23.99 -10.32 19.72
C GLY A 184 24.23 -11.01 18.38
N MET A 185 23.23 -11.05 17.50
CA MET A 185 23.28 -11.64 16.17
C MET A 185 23.48 -10.59 15.09
N ASP A 186 24.11 -10.99 14.00
CA ASP A 186 24.12 -10.16 12.79
C ASP A 186 22.71 -10.03 12.22
N PRO A 187 22.26 -8.82 11.85
CA PRO A 187 20.91 -8.60 11.29
C PRO A 187 20.62 -9.39 10.02
N PHE A 188 21.63 -9.61 9.17
CA PHE A 188 21.49 -10.42 7.98
C PHE A 188 21.31 -11.91 8.33
N ASP A 189 22.06 -12.41 9.30
CA ASP A 189 21.97 -13.80 9.76
C ASP A 189 20.61 -14.09 10.41
N LEU A 190 20.10 -13.14 11.21
CA LEU A 190 18.78 -13.29 11.82
C LEU A 190 17.67 -13.34 10.76
N ARG A 191 17.76 -12.49 9.72
CA ARG A 191 16.81 -12.48 8.60
C ARG A 191 16.87 -13.78 7.79
N GLU A 192 18.06 -14.22 7.39
CA GLU A 192 18.24 -15.48 6.66
C GLU A 192 17.73 -16.68 7.44
N LEU A 193 17.99 -16.72 8.75
CA LEU A 193 17.50 -17.77 9.64
C LEU A 193 15.97 -17.87 9.62
N ASN A 194 15.27 -16.74 9.62
CA ASN A 194 13.84 -16.65 9.80
C ASN A 194 13.04 -16.38 8.51
N CYS A 195 13.70 -16.16 7.35
CA CYS A 195 12.98 -15.95 6.10
C CYS A 195 12.07 -17.14 5.76
N TYR A 196 11.00 -16.87 5.01
CA TYR A 196 10.11 -17.92 4.50
C TYR A 196 10.89 -19.03 3.81
N LYS A 197 10.47 -20.26 4.09
CA LYS A 197 10.98 -21.50 3.49
C LYS A 197 9.82 -22.27 2.88
N GLU A 198 10.15 -23.25 2.06
CA GLU A 198 9.17 -24.17 1.51
C GLU A 198 8.36 -24.82 2.64
N GLY A 199 7.04 -24.80 2.49
CA GLY A 199 6.10 -25.30 3.49
C GLY A 199 5.59 -24.26 4.50
N ASP A 200 6.23 -23.09 4.63
CA ASP A 200 5.74 -22.01 5.48
C ASP A 200 4.43 -21.41 4.94
N THR A 201 3.66 -20.82 5.83
CA THR A 201 2.42 -20.12 5.49
C THR A 201 2.53 -18.63 5.78
N THR A 202 1.88 -17.80 4.94
CA THR A 202 1.70 -16.38 5.21
C THR A 202 0.74 -16.16 6.38
N PRO A 203 0.67 -14.93 6.97
CA PRO A 203 -0.29 -14.63 8.04
C PRO A 203 -1.75 -14.93 7.69
N THR A 204 -2.12 -14.90 6.40
CA THR A 204 -3.46 -15.22 5.90
C THR A 204 -3.65 -16.68 5.48
N GLY A 205 -2.68 -17.55 5.77
CA GLY A 205 -2.74 -18.99 5.54
C GLY A 205 -2.41 -19.43 4.11
N GLN A 206 -1.93 -18.55 3.25
CA GLN A 206 -1.48 -18.93 1.92
C GLN A 206 -0.14 -19.70 2.02
N LYS A 207 0.01 -20.72 1.20
CA LYS A 207 1.28 -21.45 1.00
C LYS A 207 1.87 -21.04 -0.34
N PRO A 208 2.99 -20.29 -0.35
CA PRO A 208 3.65 -19.94 -1.59
C PRO A 208 4.14 -21.20 -2.33
N GLU A 209 3.84 -21.31 -3.62
CA GLU A 209 4.27 -22.43 -4.46
C GLU A 209 5.78 -22.40 -4.72
N VAL A 210 6.35 -21.20 -4.76
CA VAL A 210 7.79 -20.99 -5.01
C VAL A 210 8.36 -20.08 -3.92
N MET A 211 9.40 -20.52 -3.25
CA MET A 211 10.07 -19.77 -2.20
C MET A 211 11.57 -19.59 -2.52
N ASN A 212 11.92 -18.43 -3.07
CA ASN A 212 13.27 -18.10 -3.52
C ASN A 212 14.13 -17.36 -2.47
N LEU A 213 13.54 -16.94 -1.34
CA LEU A 213 14.25 -16.13 -0.33
C LEU A 213 15.57 -16.77 0.15
N PRO A 214 15.62 -18.07 0.53
CA PRO A 214 16.89 -18.68 0.93
C PRO A 214 17.98 -18.62 -0.16
N THR A 215 17.59 -18.81 -1.42
CA THR A 215 18.52 -18.72 -2.57
C THR A 215 19.01 -17.27 -2.77
N MET A 216 18.14 -16.29 -2.59
CA MET A 216 18.49 -14.87 -2.67
C MET A 216 19.44 -14.46 -1.55
N PHE A 217 19.22 -14.89 -0.30
CA PHE A 217 20.13 -14.67 0.80
C PHE A 217 21.52 -15.26 0.51
N LYS A 218 21.57 -16.51 0.04
CA LYS A 218 22.83 -17.16 -0.35
C LYS A 218 23.58 -16.37 -1.43
N ALA A 219 22.88 -15.88 -2.45
CA ALA A 219 23.47 -15.08 -3.52
C ALA A 219 23.96 -13.70 -3.07
N LEU A 220 23.28 -13.10 -2.09
CA LEU A 220 23.58 -11.76 -1.56
C LEU A 220 24.73 -11.79 -0.54
N ARG A 221 24.92 -12.88 0.18
CA ARG A 221 25.90 -13.00 1.28
C ARG A 221 27.32 -12.51 0.93
N PRO A 222 27.95 -12.90 -0.18
CA PRO A 222 29.31 -12.43 -0.49
C PRO A 222 29.38 -10.90 -0.62
N LYS A 223 28.35 -10.28 -1.18
CA LYS A 223 28.27 -8.81 -1.32
C LYS A 223 28.06 -8.13 0.03
N TYR A 224 27.25 -8.72 0.90
CA TYR A 224 27.02 -8.24 2.25
C TYR A 224 28.31 -8.26 3.07
N GLU A 225 29.03 -9.38 3.09
CA GLU A 225 30.29 -9.52 3.83
C GLU A 225 31.36 -8.53 3.34
N ALA A 226 31.47 -8.34 2.03
CA ALA A 226 32.40 -7.36 1.46
C ALA A 226 32.04 -5.92 1.88
N ALA A 227 30.76 -5.57 1.84
CA ALA A 227 30.27 -4.24 2.26
C ALA A 227 30.50 -4.00 3.77
N LYS A 228 30.25 -5.02 4.60
CA LYS A 228 30.48 -4.99 6.06
C LYS A 228 31.95 -4.81 6.40
N ALA A 229 32.84 -5.52 5.71
CA ALA A 229 34.30 -5.36 5.89
C ALA A 229 34.75 -3.96 5.51
N LYS A 230 34.26 -3.41 4.39
CA LYS A 230 34.54 -2.05 3.96
C LYS A 230 34.06 -1.01 4.97
N ALA A 231 32.80 -1.09 5.42
CA ALA A 231 32.26 -0.18 6.42
C ALA A 231 33.05 -0.19 7.73
N LYS A 232 33.50 -1.39 8.18
CA LYS A 232 34.36 -1.50 9.37
C LYS A 232 35.72 -0.81 9.19
N ALA A 233 36.33 -0.91 8.01
CA ALA A 233 37.60 -0.28 7.71
C ALA A 233 37.50 1.24 7.60
N GLU A 234 36.34 1.77 7.19
CA GLU A 234 36.10 3.20 7.07
C GLU A 234 35.65 3.87 8.40
N SER A 235 35.25 3.07 9.39
CA SER A 235 34.79 3.56 10.72
C SER A 235 35.92 3.59 11.76
N THR A 236 37.13 3.16 11.41
CA THR A 236 38.36 3.25 12.21
C THR A 236 39.27 4.35 11.71
#